data_10d7b90f2a87285cd350ae3a149f205b
#
_entry.id   10d7b90f2a87285cd350ae3a149f205b
#
_cell.length_a   1.000
_cell.length_b   1.000
_cell.length_c   1.000
_cell.angle_alpha   90.00
_cell.angle_beta   90.00
_cell.angle_gamma   90.00
#
_symmetry.space_group_name_H-M   'P 1'
#
loop_
_entity.id
_entity.type
_entity.pdbx_description
1 polymer ?
#
loop_
_entity_poly.entity_id
_entity_poly.type
_entity_poly.pdbx_seq_one_letter_code
_entity_poly.pdbx_strand_id
1 'polypeptide(L)'
;VGEGIKTCGIPRDQLFLTSKLWNDDIRKGRALEAFKESLERLGTDYLDLYLIHWPAEGHVKAWHVLEELYQTGAVRAIGVSNYHSQHIAELESEAKIMPMVNQFECHPYLSQKPLIELCKRYGMVYESYSPLGGQNGPVLSDQKINEIAEKHGKTAAQIVLRWHLQRGSVVLPKSNHKERIVSNFEVFDFSL
;
A
#
# COMPACT_ATOMS: atom_id res chain seq x y z
N VAL A 1 -7.77 3.97 -14.15
CA VAL A 1 -6.75 2.90 -14.07
C VAL A 1 -7.01 1.85 -15.14
N GLY A 2 -8.20 1.25 -15.21
CA GLY A 2 -8.51 0.23 -16.22
C GLY A 2 -8.22 0.67 -17.66
N GLU A 3 -8.58 1.90 -18.04
CA GLU A 3 -8.23 2.46 -19.33
C GLU A 3 -6.71 2.60 -19.53
N GLY A 4 -5.99 3.04 -18.49
CA GLY A 4 -4.53 3.12 -18.55
C GLY A 4 -3.87 1.75 -18.72
N ILE A 5 -4.41 0.70 -18.08
CA ILE A 5 -3.95 -0.68 -18.26
C ILE A 5 -4.11 -1.13 -19.72
N LYS A 6 -5.25 -0.86 -20.33
CA LYS A 6 -5.54 -1.22 -21.74
C LYS A 6 -4.60 -0.52 -22.72
N THR A 7 -4.22 0.73 -22.43
CA THR A 7 -3.49 1.59 -23.37
C THR A 7 -1.99 1.71 -23.12
N CYS A 8 -1.47 1.21 -21.98
CA CYS A 8 -0.05 1.35 -21.64
C CYS A 8 0.89 0.46 -22.45
N GLY A 9 0.36 -0.56 -23.14
CA GLY A 9 1.17 -1.51 -23.93
C GLY A 9 2.00 -2.50 -23.10
N ILE A 10 1.83 -2.51 -21.78
CA ILE A 10 2.53 -3.45 -20.87
C ILE A 10 1.63 -4.66 -20.64
N PRO A 11 2.14 -5.90 -20.83
CA PRO A 11 1.39 -7.12 -20.55
C PRO A 11 0.86 -7.14 -19.11
N ARG A 12 -0.36 -7.70 -18.91
CA ARG A 12 -1.02 -7.72 -17.60
C ARG A 12 -0.18 -8.40 -16.50
N ASP A 13 0.53 -9.44 -16.84
CA ASP A 13 1.41 -10.21 -15.94
C ASP A 13 2.68 -9.47 -15.51
N GLN A 14 3.00 -8.35 -16.17
CA GLN A 14 4.10 -7.44 -15.79
C GLN A 14 3.61 -6.24 -14.95
N LEU A 15 2.30 -6.15 -14.71
CA LEU A 15 1.70 -5.12 -13.87
C LEU A 15 1.30 -5.70 -12.52
N PHE A 16 1.71 -5.04 -11.44
CA PHE A 16 1.25 -5.37 -10.09
C PHE A 16 0.06 -4.47 -9.74
N LEU A 17 -1.15 -5.03 -9.77
CA LEU A 17 -2.39 -4.31 -9.52
C LEU A 17 -2.90 -4.55 -8.11
N THR A 18 -3.08 -3.46 -7.38
CA THR A 18 -3.69 -3.45 -6.04
C THR A 18 -5.04 -2.77 -6.07
N SER A 19 -6.03 -3.37 -5.45
CA SER A 19 -7.31 -2.73 -5.13
C SER A 19 -7.66 -2.94 -3.66
N LYS A 20 -8.70 -2.24 -3.19
CA LYS A 20 -9.11 -2.28 -1.79
C LYS A 20 -10.63 -2.44 -1.65
N LEU A 21 -11.03 -3.20 -0.66
CA LEU A 21 -12.41 -3.33 -0.22
C LEU A 21 -12.79 -2.13 0.65
N TRP A 22 -13.79 -1.39 0.23
CA TRP A 22 -14.23 -0.18 0.93
C TRP A 22 -15.11 -0.50 2.16
N ASN A 23 -15.10 0.41 3.13
CA ASN A 23 -15.77 0.23 4.43
C ASN A 23 -17.28 -0.04 4.32
N ASP A 24 -17.96 0.60 3.38
CA ASP A 24 -19.41 0.42 3.23
C ASP A 24 -19.77 -0.98 2.73
N ASP A 25 -18.93 -1.55 1.85
CA ASP A 25 -19.10 -2.92 1.38
C ASP A 25 -18.77 -3.94 2.47
N ILE A 26 -17.81 -3.64 3.35
CA ILE A 26 -17.51 -4.44 4.55
C ILE A 26 -18.75 -4.50 5.45
N ARG A 27 -19.29 -3.33 5.83
CA ARG A 27 -20.49 -3.25 6.72
C ARG A 27 -21.73 -3.91 6.13
N LYS A 28 -21.87 -3.89 4.80
CA LYS A 28 -22.99 -4.51 4.08
C LYS A 28 -22.77 -5.99 3.78
N GLY A 29 -21.61 -6.56 4.12
CA GLY A 29 -21.27 -7.96 3.80
C GLY A 29 -21.12 -8.24 2.30
N ARG A 30 -20.72 -7.25 1.49
CA ARG A 30 -20.63 -7.31 0.03
C ARG A 30 -19.21 -7.49 -0.49
N ALA A 31 -18.33 -8.12 0.28
CA ALA A 31 -16.91 -8.21 -0.06
C ALA A 31 -16.66 -8.88 -1.42
N LEU A 32 -17.39 -9.96 -1.74
CA LEU A 32 -17.25 -10.67 -3.01
C LEU A 32 -17.77 -9.83 -4.20
N GLU A 33 -18.92 -9.18 -4.06
CA GLU A 33 -19.49 -8.31 -5.09
C GLU A 33 -18.56 -7.12 -5.38
N ALA A 34 -18.07 -6.45 -4.35
CA ALA A 34 -17.13 -5.34 -4.47
C ALA A 34 -15.80 -5.75 -5.16
N PHE A 35 -15.34 -6.97 -4.91
CA PHE A 35 -14.20 -7.53 -5.62
C PHE A 35 -14.49 -7.69 -7.12
N LYS A 36 -15.61 -8.31 -7.48
CA LYS A 36 -16.03 -8.48 -8.88
C LYS A 36 -16.17 -7.13 -9.60
N GLU A 37 -16.83 -6.17 -8.98
CA GLU A 37 -16.94 -4.80 -9.49
C GLU A 37 -15.56 -4.13 -9.68
N SER A 38 -14.58 -4.44 -8.83
CA SER A 38 -13.21 -3.95 -8.98
C SER A 38 -12.53 -4.54 -10.21
N LEU A 39 -12.69 -5.84 -10.47
CA LEU A 39 -12.18 -6.51 -11.66
C LEU A 39 -12.80 -5.93 -12.94
N GLU A 40 -14.11 -5.73 -12.97
CA GLU A 40 -14.82 -5.13 -14.10
C GLU A 40 -14.30 -3.72 -14.42
N ARG A 41 -14.19 -2.85 -13.39
CA ARG A 41 -13.67 -1.48 -13.55
C ARG A 41 -12.20 -1.44 -13.99
N LEU A 42 -11.41 -2.43 -13.60
CA LEU A 42 -10.01 -2.53 -14.00
C LEU A 42 -9.80 -3.22 -15.34
N GLY A 43 -10.78 -4.00 -15.81
CA GLY A 43 -10.71 -4.77 -17.04
C GLY A 43 -9.72 -5.93 -16.95
N THR A 44 -9.71 -6.64 -15.82
CA THR A 44 -8.82 -7.77 -15.55
C THR A 44 -9.59 -8.90 -14.85
N ASP A 45 -9.07 -10.11 -14.91
CA ASP A 45 -9.65 -11.31 -14.31
C ASP A 45 -9.00 -11.69 -12.96
N TYR A 46 -7.93 -11.02 -12.55
CA TYR A 46 -7.28 -11.22 -11.25
C TYR A 46 -6.67 -9.92 -10.71
N LEU A 47 -6.38 -9.91 -9.41
CA LEU A 47 -5.56 -8.89 -8.75
C LEU A 47 -4.26 -9.50 -8.21
N ASP A 48 -3.20 -8.70 -8.18
CA ASP A 48 -1.96 -9.10 -7.51
C ASP A 48 -2.07 -8.92 -6.00
N LEU A 49 -2.78 -7.88 -5.54
CA LEU A 49 -3.02 -7.62 -4.11
C LEU A 49 -4.43 -7.06 -3.89
N TYR A 50 -5.15 -7.62 -2.92
CA TYR A 50 -6.43 -7.07 -2.47
C TYR A 50 -6.39 -6.81 -0.97
N LEU A 51 -6.72 -5.58 -0.56
CA LEU A 51 -6.61 -5.13 0.82
C LEU A 51 -8.00 -4.81 1.40
N ILE A 52 -8.20 -5.08 2.69
CA ILE A 52 -9.23 -4.39 3.47
C ILE A 52 -8.74 -2.96 3.71
N HIS A 53 -9.54 -1.93 3.32
CA HIS A 53 -9.10 -0.54 3.33
C HIS A 53 -8.94 0.04 4.74
N TRP A 54 -9.88 -0.31 5.65
CA TRP A 54 -9.87 0.04 7.08
C TRP A 54 -10.52 -1.08 7.90
N PRO A 55 -10.17 -1.21 9.19
CA PRO A 55 -10.80 -2.19 10.09
C PRO A 55 -12.22 -1.74 10.50
N ALA A 56 -13.13 -1.69 9.52
CA ALA A 56 -14.53 -1.37 9.75
C ALA A 56 -15.26 -2.54 10.41
N GLU A 57 -16.42 -2.28 11.01
CA GLU A 57 -17.29 -3.33 11.55
C GLU A 57 -17.54 -4.43 10.48
N GLY A 58 -17.36 -5.68 10.86
CA GLY A 58 -17.46 -6.82 9.94
C GLY A 58 -16.17 -7.19 9.21
N HIS A 59 -15.03 -6.54 9.50
CA HIS A 59 -13.77 -6.77 8.80
C HIS A 59 -13.24 -8.22 8.91
N VAL A 60 -13.51 -8.90 10.04
CA VAL A 60 -13.12 -10.32 10.20
C VAL A 60 -13.90 -11.22 9.24
N LYS A 61 -15.23 -10.99 9.09
CA LYS A 61 -16.04 -11.72 8.10
C LYS A 61 -15.58 -11.42 6.67
N ALA A 62 -15.27 -10.16 6.38
CA ALA A 62 -14.72 -9.77 5.08
C ALA A 62 -13.36 -10.43 4.82
N TRP A 63 -12.53 -10.60 5.86
CA TRP A 63 -11.25 -11.29 5.75
C TRP A 63 -11.40 -12.73 5.26
N HIS A 64 -12.38 -13.48 5.76
CA HIS A 64 -12.65 -14.83 5.28
C HIS A 64 -12.99 -14.87 3.78
N VAL A 65 -13.68 -13.86 3.25
CA VAL A 65 -13.91 -13.75 1.81
C VAL A 65 -12.59 -13.51 1.05
N LEU A 66 -11.69 -12.69 1.59
CA LEU A 66 -10.36 -12.49 0.98
C LEU A 66 -9.53 -13.78 1.00
N GLU A 67 -9.61 -14.58 2.07
CA GLU A 67 -8.97 -15.91 2.14
C GLU A 67 -9.48 -16.85 1.04
N GLU A 68 -10.79 -16.88 0.80
CA GLU A 68 -11.40 -17.67 -0.29
C GLU A 68 -10.92 -17.20 -1.67
N LEU A 69 -10.89 -15.89 -1.90
CA LEU A 69 -10.38 -15.30 -3.14
C LEU A 69 -8.91 -15.66 -3.40
N TYR A 70 -8.10 -15.69 -2.35
CA TYR A 70 -6.70 -16.11 -2.43
C TYR A 70 -6.59 -17.62 -2.74
N GLN A 71 -7.37 -18.47 -2.07
CA GLN A 71 -7.36 -19.92 -2.28
C GLN A 71 -7.80 -20.31 -3.69
N THR A 72 -8.71 -19.57 -4.30
CA THR A 72 -9.15 -19.79 -5.69
C THR A 72 -8.19 -19.23 -6.74
N GLY A 73 -7.16 -18.48 -6.33
CA GLY A 73 -6.22 -17.84 -7.25
C GLY A 73 -6.75 -16.56 -7.91
N ALA A 74 -7.94 -16.08 -7.53
CA ALA A 74 -8.49 -14.82 -8.02
C ALA A 74 -7.67 -13.60 -7.56
N VAL A 75 -6.95 -13.76 -6.45
CA VAL A 75 -5.99 -12.78 -5.91
C VAL A 75 -4.69 -13.49 -5.57
N ARG A 76 -3.55 -12.89 -5.92
CA ARG A 76 -2.21 -13.47 -5.65
C ARG A 76 -1.71 -13.22 -4.23
N ALA A 77 -2.16 -12.12 -3.61
CA ALA A 77 -1.84 -11.78 -2.22
C ALA A 77 -3.00 -11.03 -1.57
N ILE A 78 -3.20 -11.23 -0.27
CA ILE A 78 -4.21 -10.55 0.53
C ILE A 78 -3.58 -9.81 1.69
N GLY A 79 -4.17 -8.68 2.05
CA GLY A 79 -3.65 -7.86 3.12
C GLY A 79 -4.68 -6.90 3.69
N VAL A 80 -4.20 -6.04 4.55
CA VAL A 80 -5.00 -5.07 5.28
C VAL A 80 -4.39 -3.67 5.14
N SER A 81 -5.17 -2.65 5.47
CA SER A 81 -4.68 -1.27 5.52
C SER A 81 -5.18 -0.60 6.79
N ASN A 82 -4.29 0.19 7.43
CA ASN A 82 -4.56 0.91 8.68
C ASN A 82 -4.88 0.00 9.89
N TYR A 83 -4.35 -1.22 9.90
CA TYR A 83 -4.50 -2.14 11.03
C TYR A 83 -3.42 -1.90 12.08
N HIS A 84 -3.85 -1.70 13.32
CA HIS A 84 -3.04 -1.65 14.52
C HIS A 84 -3.04 -3.00 15.24
N SER A 85 -2.27 -3.11 16.32
CA SER A 85 -2.08 -4.38 17.06
C SER A 85 -3.39 -5.05 17.48
N GLN A 86 -4.37 -4.28 17.92
CA GLN A 86 -5.68 -4.80 18.31
C GLN A 86 -6.43 -5.46 17.14
N HIS A 87 -6.41 -4.83 15.95
CA HIS A 87 -7.08 -5.36 14.77
C HIS A 87 -6.38 -6.63 14.24
N ILE A 88 -5.05 -6.67 14.34
CA ILE A 88 -4.29 -7.88 13.99
C ILE A 88 -4.59 -9.02 14.97
N ALA A 89 -4.71 -8.73 16.28
CA ALA A 89 -5.08 -9.73 17.27
C ALA A 89 -6.51 -10.27 17.05
N GLU A 90 -7.46 -9.43 16.63
CA GLU A 90 -8.80 -9.86 16.24
C GLU A 90 -8.74 -10.83 15.05
N LEU A 91 -7.95 -10.53 14.02
CA LEU A 91 -7.75 -11.45 12.89
C LEU A 91 -7.04 -12.73 13.31
N GLU A 92 -6.01 -12.66 14.15
CA GLU A 92 -5.22 -13.82 14.57
C GLU A 92 -6.10 -14.90 15.24
N SER A 93 -7.19 -14.50 15.92
CA SER A 93 -8.09 -15.44 16.57
C SER A 93 -9.01 -16.19 15.60
N GLU A 94 -9.22 -15.70 14.39
CA GLU A 94 -10.24 -16.20 13.46
C GLU A 94 -9.66 -16.56 12.07
N ALA A 95 -8.56 -15.94 11.67
CA ALA A 95 -7.97 -16.09 10.35
C ALA A 95 -7.26 -17.45 10.18
N LYS A 96 -7.44 -18.08 9.03
CA LYS A 96 -6.67 -19.25 8.57
C LYS A 96 -5.36 -18.83 7.90
N ILE A 97 -5.35 -17.66 7.29
CA ILE A 97 -4.22 -17.05 6.59
C ILE A 97 -4.03 -15.65 7.16
N MET A 98 -2.88 -15.37 7.74
CA MET A 98 -2.56 -14.03 8.23
C MET A 98 -2.33 -13.06 7.06
N PRO A 99 -2.59 -11.76 7.25
CA PRO A 99 -2.31 -10.75 6.23
C PRO A 99 -0.86 -10.81 5.76
N MET A 100 -0.65 -10.75 4.46
CA MET A 100 0.68 -10.71 3.85
C MET A 100 1.23 -9.28 3.80
N VAL A 101 0.33 -8.30 3.82
CA VAL A 101 0.63 -6.87 3.70
C VAL A 101 -0.18 -6.09 4.72
N ASN A 102 0.45 -5.07 5.34
CA ASN A 102 -0.26 -3.99 6.03
C ASN A 102 0.16 -2.64 5.45
N GLN A 103 -0.78 -1.92 4.86
CA GLN A 103 -0.55 -0.61 4.27
C GLN A 103 -1.00 0.50 5.23
N PHE A 104 -0.14 1.45 5.58
CA PHE A 104 -0.48 2.55 6.50
C PHE A 104 0.25 3.85 6.14
N GLU A 105 -0.25 4.97 6.65
CA GLU A 105 0.44 6.25 6.52
C GLU A 105 1.79 6.19 7.24
N CYS A 106 2.85 6.52 6.51
CA CYS A 106 4.18 6.59 7.07
C CYS A 106 5.01 7.65 6.32
N HIS A 107 5.70 8.50 7.07
CA HIS A 107 6.61 9.54 6.58
C HIS A 107 7.53 9.99 7.72
N PRO A 108 8.55 10.83 7.50
CA PRO A 108 9.51 11.23 8.56
C PRO A 108 8.87 11.77 9.84
N TYR A 109 7.74 12.49 9.75
CA TYR A 109 7.01 13.00 10.91
C TYR A 109 6.01 12.00 11.53
N LEU A 110 5.78 10.86 10.87
CA LEU A 110 4.96 9.75 11.35
C LEU A 110 5.67 8.43 11.04
N SER A 111 6.73 8.12 11.76
CA SER A 111 7.67 7.05 11.43
C SER A 111 7.14 5.63 11.66
N GLN A 112 6.01 5.46 12.33
CA GLN A 112 5.26 4.21 12.54
C GLN A 112 6.10 3.03 13.07
N LYS A 113 7.14 3.29 13.88
CA LYS A 113 8.02 2.24 14.40
C LYS A 113 7.27 1.06 15.03
N PRO A 114 6.22 1.29 15.88
CA PRO A 114 5.47 0.17 16.47
C PRO A 114 4.75 -0.71 15.43
N LEU A 115 4.18 -0.11 14.37
CA LEU A 115 3.51 -0.86 13.30
C LEU A 115 4.51 -1.62 12.41
N ILE A 116 5.67 -1.05 12.17
CA ILE A 116 6.75 -1.71 11.43
C ILE A 116 7.23 -2.95 12.20
N GLU A 117 7.44 -2.84 13.51
CA GLU A 117 7.82 -3.99 14.35
C GLU A 117 6.70 -5.04 14.42
N LEU A 118 5.44 -4.62 14.44
CA LEU A 118 4.30 -5.52 14.34
C LEU A 118 4.34 -6.29 13.00
N CYS A 119 4.55 -5.60 11.88
CA CYS A 119 4.66 -6.25 10.57
C CYS A 119 5.80 -7.26 10.53
N LYS A 120 6.97 -6.92 11.05
CA LYS A 120 8.12 -7.84 11.12
C LYS A 120 7.80 -9.09 11.94
N ARG A 121 7.11 -8.95 13.08
CA ARG A 121 6.71 -10.07 13.95
C ARG A 121 5.86 -11.08 13.21
N TYR A 122 4.92 -10.61 12.39
CA TYR A 122 4.00 -11.47 11.63
C TYR A 122 4.49 -11.80 10.21
N GLY A 123 5.69 -11.37 9.83
CA GLY A 123 6.22 -11.60 8.47
C GLY A 123 5.47 -10.83 7.39
N MET A 124 4.75 -9.76 7.74
CA MET A 124 4.00 -8.92 6.79
C MET A 124 4.94 -7.92 6.11
N VAL A 125 4.76 -7.76 4.81
CA VAL A 125 5.31 -6.59 4.09
C VAL A 125 4.53 -5.35 4.53
N TYR A 126 5.21 -4.23 4.75
CA TYR A 126 4.50 -2.98 4.98
C TYR A 126 4.65 -2.02 3.80
N GLU A 127 3.53 -1.36 3.48
CA GLU A 127 3.45 -0.35 2.44
C GLU A 127 3.16 1.01 3.06
N SER A 128 3.87 2.04 2.59
CA SER A 128 3.72 3.41 3.08
C SER A 128 2.94 4.25 2.10
N TYR A 129 1.70 4.64 2.46
CA TYR A 129 0.99 5.67 1.73
C TYR A 129 1.27 7.07 2.30
N SER A 130 0.96 8.12 1.54
CA SER A 130 1.33 9.51 1.86
C SER A 130 2.81 9.67 2.27
N PRO A 131 3.77 9.03 1.57
CA PRO A 131 5.16 8.95 2.03
C PRO A 131 5.84 10.31 2.12
N LEU A 132 5.33 11.31 1.41
CA LEU A 132 5.83 12.68 1.39
C LEU A 132 5.06 13.61 2.35
N GLY A 133 4.28 13.06 3.30
CA GLY A 133 3.55 13.81 4.32
C GLY A 133 2.21 14.38 3.86
N GLY A 134 1.63 13.84 2.79
CA GLY A 134 0.34 14.28 2.25
C GLY A 134 0.39 15.65 1.56
N GLN A 135 -0.79 16.19 1.27
CA GLN A 135 -0.92 17.50 0.63
C GLN A 135 -0.64 18.61 1.65
N ASN A 136 0.27 19.53 1.31
CA ASN A 136 0.68 20.65 2.16
C ASN A 136 1.39 20.24 3.49
N GLY A 137 1.85 19.00 3.62
CA GLY A 137 2.63 18.56 4.78
C GLY A 137 4.03 19.20 4.81
N PRO A 138 4.65 19.34 6.01
CA PRO A 138 5.93 20.02 6.17
C PRO A 138 7.14 19.22 5.67
N VAL A 139 6.96 17.96 5.28
CA VAL A 139 8.08 17.04 4.96
C VAL A 139 8.99 17.58 3.88
N LEU A 140 8.44 18.10 2.78
CA LEU A 140 9.23 18.57 1.64
C LEU A 140 9.86 19.96 1.86
N SER A 141 9.39 20.72 2.85
CA SER A 141 9.93 22.01 3.24
C SER A 141 10.83 21.95 4.49
N ASP A 142 11.01 20.77 5.06
CA ASP A 142 11.85 20.57 6.23
C ASP A 142 13.31 20.89 5.93
N GLN A 143 13.92 21.77 6.75
CA GLN A 143 15.27 22.24 6.56
C GLN A 143 16.28 21.09 6.57
N LYS A 144 16.15 20.15 7.50
CA LYS A 144 17.09 19.02 7.64
C LYS A 144 17.03 18.08 6.44
N ILE A 145 15.83 17.82 5.92
CA ILE A 145 15.64 17.00 4.71
C ILE A 145 16.27 17.70 3.51
N ASN A 146 16.10 19.02 3.37
CA ASN A 146 16.69 19.79 2.28
C ASN A 146 18.22 19.88 2.37
N GLU A 147 18.80 20.02 3.56
CA GLU A 147 20.26 19.95 3.77
C GLU A 147 20.83 18.58 3.34
N ILE A 148 20.11 17.49 3.61
CA ILE A 148 20.51 16.15 3.15
C ILE A 148 20.37 16.06 1.62
N ALA A 149 19.30 16.60 1.06
CA ALA A 149 19.05 16.60 -0.37
C ALA A 149 20.18 17.32 -1.14
N GLU A 150 20.62 18.48 -0.69
CA GLU A 150 21.74 19.22 -1.25
C GLU A 150 23.04 18.40 -1.25
N LYS A 151 23.35 17.72 -0.14
CA LYS A 151 24.55 16.88 -0.01
C LYS A 151 24.58 15.71 -1.01
N HIS A 152 23.41 15.18 -1.37
CA HIS A 152 23.29 14.07 -2.30
C HIS A 152 23.00 14.51 -3.74
N GLY A 153 22.85 15.81 -4.01
CA GLY A 153 22.42 16.32 -5.32
C GLY A 153 21.04 15.80 -5.73
N LYS A 154 20.15 15.59 -4.75
CA LYS A 154 18.81 15.03 -4.94
C LYS A 154 17.74 16.01 -4.43
N THR A 155 16.48 15.75 -4.76
CA THR A 155 15.35 16.51 -4.21
C THR A 155 14.94 15.96 -2.83
N ALA A 156 14.29 16.79 -2.01
CA ALA A 156 13.71 16.35 -0.73
C ALA A 156 12.79 15.13 -0.89
N ALA A 157 12.01 15.08 -1.97
CA ALA A 157 11.15 13.93 -2.26
C ALA A 157 11.98 12.65 -2.46
N GLN A 158 13.04 12.68 -3.26
CA GLN A 158 13.92 11.53 -3.48
C GLN A 158 14.60 11.07 -2.19
N ILE A 159 15.05 11.99 -1.32
CA ILE A 159 15.60 11.64 0.00
C ILE A 159 14.57 10.86 0.83
N VAL A 160 13.35 11.38 0.93
CA VAL A 160 12.30 10.73 1.72
C VAL A 160 11.90 9.37 1.14
N LEU A 161 11.78 9.25 -0.18
CA LEU A 161 11.49 7.96 -0.82
C LEU A 161 12.62 6.97 -0.59
N ARG A 162 13.89 7.40 -0.69
CA ARG A 162 15.05 6.55 -0.38
C ARG A 162 15.07 6.09 1.07
N TRP A 163 14.75 6.99 2.02
CA TRP A 163 14.61 6.66 3.43
C TRP A 163 13.57 5.54 3.67
N HIS A 164 12.43 5.57 2.98
CA HIS A 164 11.46 4.48 3.04
C HIS A 164 12.02 3.14 2.54
N LEU A 165 12.64 3.16 1.35
CA LEU A 165 13.21 1.96 0.73
C LEU A 165 14.28 1.32 1.63
N GLN A 166 15.17 2.13 2.22
CA GLN A 166 16.22 1.63 3.12
C GLN A 166 15.68 1.07 4.44
N ARG A 167 14.46 1.41 4.80
CA ARG A 167 13.74 0.82 5.94
C ARG A 167 12.97 -0.45 5.58
N GLY A 168 13.00 -0.88 4.32
CA GLY A 168 12.30 -2.06 3.82
C GLY A 168 10.82 -1.85 3.51
N SER A 169 10.39 -0.60 3.30
CA SER A 169 9.02 -0.25 2.91
C SER A 169 8.81 -0.39 1.40
N VAL A 170 7.67 -0.91 0.99
CA VAL A 170 7.10 -0.56 -0.30
C VAL A 170 6.51 0.85 -0.19
N VAL A 171 6.87 1.75 -1.09
CA VAL A 171 6.51 3.16 -1.00
C VAL A 171 5.60 3.57 -2.15
N LEU A 172 4.50 4.27 -1.83
CA LEU A 172 3.43 4.59 -2.77
C LEU A 172 3.31 6.11 -3.00
N PRO A 173 4.28 6.75 -3.69
CA PRO A 173 4.18 8.17 -4.04
C PRO A 173 3.17 8.36 -5.17
N LYS A 174 2.34 9.40 -5.08
CA LYS A 174 1.37 9.78 -6.11
C LYS A 174 1.71 11.16 -6.65
N SER A 175 1.71 11.29 -7.97
CA SER A 175 1.79 12.60 -8.63
C SER A 175 0.90 12.64 -9.89
N ASN A 176 0.45 13.85 -10.25
CA ASN A 176 -0.21 14.16 -11.53
C ASN A 176 0.77 14.83 -12.51
N HIS A 177 2.02 15.08 -12.09
CA HIS A 177 3.05 15.73 -12.88
C HIS A 177 4.04 14.68 -13.39
N LYS A 178 4.19 14.57 -14.70
CA LYS A 178 5.04 13.58 -15.36
C LYS A 178 6.48 13.62 -14.83
N GLU A 179 7.04 14.79 -14.69
CA GLU A 179 8.42 14.99 -14.23
C GLU A 179 8.63 14.46 -12.81
N ARG A 180 7.64 14.64 -11.93
CA ARG A 180 7.68 14.11 -10.57
C ARG A 180 7.50 12.59 -10.53
N ILE A 181 6.70 12.02 -11.44
CA ILE A 181 6.56 10.56 -11.54
C ILE A 181 7.90 9.94 -11.93
N VAL A 182 8.61 10.53 -12.91
CA VAL A 182 9.94 10.07 -13.31
C VAL A 182 10.94 10.23 -12.19
N SER A 183 11.06 11.43 -11.59
CA SER A 183 12.05 11.70 -10.55
C SER A 183 11.82 10.89 -9.27
N ASN A 184 10.57 10.54 -8.93
CA ASN A 184 10.25 9.67 -7.80
C ASN A 184 10.81 8.24 -7.98
N PHE A 185 11.11 7.83 -9.22
CA PHE A 185 11.72 6.54 -9.51
C PHE A 185 13.25 6.58 -9.51
N GLU A 186 13.87 7.76 -9.60
CA GLU A 186 15.33 7.96 -9.61
C GLU A 186 15.92 7.98 -8.20
N VAL A 187 15.71 6.89 -7.44
CA VAL A 187 16.05 6.76 -6.02
C VAL A 187 16.92 5.54 -5.69
N PHE A 188 17.41 4.83 -6.72
CA PHE A 188 18.17 3.59 -6.56
C PHE A 188 19.69 3.79 -6.72
N ASP A 189 20.15 4.95 -7.12
CA ASP A 189 21.53 5.30 -7.44
C ASP A 189 22.33 5.93 -6.28
N PHE A 190 21.72 6.05 -5.09
CA PHE A 190 22.35 6.59 -3.89
C PHE A 190 21.86 5.90 -2.61
N SER A 191 22.53 6.16 -1.48
CA SER A 191 22.11 5.72 -0.13
C SER A 191 22.27 6.84 0.88
N LEU A 192 21.47 6.81 1.96
CA LEU A 192 21.49 7.75 3.07
C LEU A 192 22.38 7.21 4.20
#